data_fdc488a857c29a62b73933a1f2e4f2ff
#
_entry.id   fdc488a857c29a62b73933a1f2e4f2ff
#
_cell.length_a   1.000
_cell.length_b   1.000
_cell.length_c   1.000
_cell.angle_alpha   90.00
_cell.angle_beta   90.00
_cell.angle_gamma   90.00
#
_symmetry.space_group_name_H-M   'P 1'
#
loop_
_entity.id
_entity.type
_entity.pdbx_description
1 polymer ?
#
loop_
_entity_poly.entity_id
_entity_poly.type
_entity_poly.pdbx_seq_one_letter_code
_entity_poly.pdbx_strand_id
1 'polypeptide(L)'
;MYKRQHPIHPILRSKQAQYNLPVHIGNNVWIGAGAIILPGVSIGDNTVIGAGSIVTKDIPANVVAVGSPCKVLREINENDIKYYYKNMEIDIE
;
A
#
# COMPACT_ATOMS: atom_id res chain seq x y z
N MET A 1 1.74 -11.12 -11.81
CA MET A 1 1.44 -10.88 -12.20
C MET A 1 1.43 -10.14 -12.90
N TYR A 2 1.46 -9.88 -13.22
CA TYR A 2 1.35 -9.33 -13.75
C TYR A 2 0.73 -8.87 -14.75
N LYS A 3 0.26 -9.44 -15.13
CA LYS A 3 -0.51 -9.26 -16.09
C LYS A 3 -1.41 -8.18 -15.89
N ARG A 4 -1.87 -7.79 -14.84
CA ARG A 4 -2.68 -6.73 -14.72
C ARG A 4 -2.10 -5.47 -15.06
N GLN A 5 -0.85 -5.36 -15.31
CA GLN A 5 -0.24 -4.13 -15.75
C GLN A 5 -0.39 -3.94 -17.23
N HIS A 6 -1.02 -4.85 -17.92
CA HIS A 6 -1.20 -4.77 -19.37
C HIS A 6 -2.67 -4.88 -19.71
N PRO A 7 -3.22 -3.98 -20.51
CA PRO A 7 -4.60 -4.12 -20.94
C PRO A 7 -4.78 -5.39 -21.71
N ILE A 8 -5.99 -5.89 -21.73
CA ILE A 8 -6.28 -7.12 -22.43
C ILE A 8 -6.20 -6.94 -23.94
N HIS A 9 -6.69 -5.82 -24.43
CA HIS A 9 -6.71 -5.59 -25.86
C HIS A 9 -5.30 -5.32 -26.39
N PRO A 10 -4.87 -6.01 -27.44
CA PRO A 10 -3.50 -5.88 -27.94
C PRO A 10 -3.05 -4.47 -28.27
N ILE A 11 -3.91 -3.66 -28.86
CA ILE A 11 -3.53 -2.32 -29.23
C ILE A 11 -3.30 -1.48 -27.98
N LEU A 12 -4.15 -1.66 -27.00
CA LEU A 12 -4.00 -0.93 -25.75
C LEU A 12 -2.77 -1.39 -24.99
N ARG A 13 -2.44 -2.68 -25.07
CA ARG A 13 -1.23 -3.16 -24.42
C ARG A 13 0.00 -2.52 -25.03
N SER A 14 -0.01 -2.37 -26.34
CA SER A 14 1.09 -1.75 -27.02
C SER A 14 1.29 -0.32 -26.57
N LYS A 15 0.19 0.43 -26.41
CA LYS A 15 0.28 1.79 -25.97
C LYS A 15 0.66 1.86 -24.51
N GLN A 16 0.13 0.97 -23.72
CA GLN A 16 0.39 0.95 -22.30
C GLN A 16 1.88 0.81 -22.05
N ALA A 17 2.57 0.06 -22.86
CA ALA A 17 3.99 -0.16 -22.68
C ALA A 17 4.78 1.13 -22.74
N GLN A 18 4.22 2.18 -23.29
CA GLN A 18 4.92 3.44 -23.40
C GLN A 18 4.66 4.36 -22.24
N TYR A 19 3.74 4.01 -21.35
CA TYR A 19 3.43 4.84 -20.22
C TYR A 19 3.92 4.18 -18.96
N ASN A 20 4.57 4.96 -18.15
CA ASN A 20 5.05 4.47 -16.92
C ASN A 20 4.22 5.12 -15.87
N LEU A 21 3.48 4.35 -15.12
CA LEU A 21 2.65 4.87 -14.05
C LEU A 21 3.33 4.54 -12.75
N PRO A 22 4.19 5.43 -12.28
CA PRO A 22 4.98 5.11 -11.09
C PRO A 22 4.12 4.98 -9.85
N VAL A 23 4.63 4.22 -8.91
CA VAL A 23 4.02 4.11 -7.60
C VAL A 23 4.78 5.08 -6.71
N HIS A 24 4.05 5.87 -5.93
CA HIS A 24 4.67 6.81 -5.02
C HIS A 24 4.40 6.36 -3.60
N ILE A 25 5.44 6.08 -2.86
CA ILE A 25 5.30 5.63 -1.49
C ILE A 25 5.93 6.66 -0.59
N GLY A 26 5.17 7.16 0.36
CA GLY A 26 5.64 8.19 1.25
C GLY A 26 6.68 7.67 2.22
N ASN A 27 6.96 8.47 3.25
CA ASN A 27 7.96 8.14 4.23
C ASN A 27 7.39 7.23 5.30
N ASN A 28 8.22 6.34 5.80
CA ASN A 28 7.85 5.54 6.93
C ASN A 28 6.60 4.70 6.70
N VAL A 29 6.50 4.10 5.53
CA VAL A 29 5.37 3.25 5.18
C VAL A 29 5.76 1.80 5.41
N TRP A 30 4.86 1.03 6.01
CA TRP A 30 5.12 -0.37 6.20
C TRP A 30 4.18 -1.14 5.28
N ILE A 31 4.74 -1.99 4.43
CA ILE A 31 3.95 -2.77 3.50
C ILE A 31 4.14 -4.24 3.86
N GLY A 32 3.05 -4.89 4.20
CA GLY A 32 3.08 -6.28 4.60
C GLY A 32 3.44 -7.21 3.46
N ALA A 33 3.85 -8.42 3.80
CA ALA A 33 4.31 -9.39 2.81
C ALA A 33 3.20 -9.73 1.83
N GLY A 34 3.57 -9.85 0.58
CA GLY A 34 2.62 -10.25 -0.45
C GLY A 34 1.66 -9.18 -0.89
N ALA A 35 1.83 -7.95 -0.42
CA ALA A 35 0.96 -6.87 -0.87
C ALA A 35 1.32 -6.50 -2.31
N ILE A 36 0.32 -6.13 -3.08
CA ILE A 36 0.48 -5.74 -4.46
C ILE A 36 -0.01 -4.32 -4.60
N ILE A 37 0.81 -3.44 -5.16
CA ILE A 37 0.44 -2.05 -5.34
C ILE A 37 0.39 -1.78 -6.82
N LEU A 38 -0.76 -1.39 -7.31
CA LEU A 38 -0.94 -1.21 -8.74
C LEU A 38 -0.29 0.07 -9.24
N PRO A 39 0.04 0.11 -10.53
CA PRO A 39 0.69 1.30 -11.09
C PRO A 39 -0.13 2.55 -10.86
N GLY A 40 0.54 3.65 -10.61
CA GLY A 40 -0.12 4.94 -10.45
C GLY A 40 -0.66 5.22 -9.07
N VAL A 41 -0.54 4.28 -8.15
CA VAL A 41 -1.09 4.46 -6.81
C VAL A 41 -0.10 5.24 -5.94
N SER A 42 -0.62 6.09 -5.07
CA SER A 42 0.19 6.81 -4.10
C SER A 42 -0.22 6.37 -2.69
N ILE A 43 0.76 6.14 -1.85
CA ILE A 43 0.52 5.76 -0.46
C ILE A 43 1.14 6.84 0.42
N GLY A 44 0.33 7.40 1.31
CA GLY A 44 0.78 8.50 2.13
C GLY A 44 1.72 8.07 3.24
N ASP A 45 2.30 9.06 3.93
CA ASP A 45 3.29 8.81 4.97
C ASP A 45 2.73 8.05 6.14
N ASN A 46 3.56 7.29 6.80
CA ASN A 46 3.23 6.61 8.03
C ASN A 46 2.10 5.58 7.92
N THR A 47 1.79 5.15 6.73
CA THR A 47 0.67 4.24 6.49
C THR A 47 1.14 2.80 6.60
N VAL A 48 0.26 1.94 7.07
CA VAL A 48 0.52 0.52 7.17
C VAL A 48 -0.41 -0.19 6.19
N ILE A 49 0.17 -1.00 5.31
CA ILE A 49 -0.59 -1.81 4.37
C ILE A 49 -0.50 -3.26 4.85
N GLY A 50 -1.64 -3.87 5.07
CA GLY A 50 -1.66 -5.24 5.58
C GLY A 50 -1.15 -6.26 4.57
N ALA A 51 -0.69 -7.39 5.09
CA ALA A 51 -0.15 -8.45 4.24
C ALA A 51 -1.21 -8.95 3.26
N GLY A 52 -0.79 -9.25 2.06
CA GLY A 52 -1.68 -9.80 1.05
C GLY A 52 -2.68 -8.81 0.47
N SER A 53 -2.57 -7.53 0.80
CA SER A 53 -3.51 -6.53 0.28
C SER A 53 -3.23 -6.20 -1.17
N ILE A 54 -4.26 -5.81 -1.89
CA ILE A 54 -4.10 -5.37 -3.26
C ILE A 54 -4.57 -3.92 -3.33
N VAL A 55 -3.59 -3.01 -3.46
CA VAL A 55 -3.86 -1.59 -3.40
C VAL A 55 -4.16 -1.07 -4.80
N THR A 56 -5.40 -0.72 -5.02
CA THR A 56 -5.86 -0.28 -6.33
C THR A 56 -6.12 1.20 -6.43
N LYS A 57 -6.15 1.90 -5.30
CA LYS A 57 -6.40 3.34 -5.26
C LYS A 57 -5.47 3.97 -4.26
N ASP A 58 -5.32 5.28 -4.34
CA ASP A 58 -4.46 6.00 -3.42
C ASP A 58 -4.88 5.79 -1.98
N ILE A 59 -3.90 5.70 -1.11
CA ILE A 59 -4.15 5.52 0.32
C ILE A 59 -3.62 6.75 1.04
N PRO A 60 -4.41 7.38 1.89
CA PRO A 60 -3.96 8.58 2.60
C PRO A 60 -2.91 8.26 3.64
N ALA A 61 -2.34 9.30 4.22
CA ALA A 61 -1.33 9.15 5.26
C ALA A 61 -1.95 8.75 6.59
N ASN A 62 -1.15 8.15 7.43
CA ASN A 62 -1.51 7.87 8.83
C ASN A 62 -2.70 6.96 8.99
N VAL A 63 -2.78 5.94 8.17
CA VAL A 63 -3.88 4.97 8.28
C VAL A 63 -3.36 3.54 8.21
N VAL A 64 -4.20 2.62 8.61
CA VAL A 64 -3.97 1.21 8.37
C VAL A 64 -4.97 0.80 7.29
N ALA A 65 -4.48 0.23 6.21
CA ALA A 65 -5.33 -0.18 5.10
C ALA A 65 -5.07 -1.64 4.78
N VAL A 66 -6.13 -2.38 4.51
CA VAL A 66 -6.02 -3.82 4.30
C VAL A 66 -7.03 -4.29 3.27
N GLY A 67 -6.78 -5.44 2.75
CA GLY A 67 -7.77 -6.16 1.95
C GLY A 67 -7.54 -6.13 0.45
N SER A 68 -8.45 -6.75 -0.25
CA SER A 68 -8.43 -6.83 -1.71
C SER A 68 -9.85 -6.59 -2.21
N PRO A 69 -10.15 -5.42 -2.71
CA PRO A 69 -9.26 -4.27 -2.83
C PRO A 69 -8.94 -3.67 -1.48
N CYS A 70 -7.77 -3.10 -1.37
CA CYS A 70 -7.32 -2.54 -0.12
C CYS A 70 -8.12 -1.30 0.24
N LYS A 71 -8.57 -1.22 1.47
CA LYS A 71 -9.34 -0.09 1.93
C LYS A 71 -8.87 0.34 3.31
N VAL A 72 -9.07 1.59 3.63
CA VAL A 72 -8.68 2.11 4.92
C VAL A 72 -9.49 1.40 6.00
N LEU A 73 -8.79 0.81 6.94
CA LEU A 73 -9.42 0.15 8.06
C LEU A 73 -9.65 1.14 9.19
N ARG A 74 -8.66 1.93 9.49
CA ARG A 74 -8.76 2.94 10.55
C ARG A 74 -7.57 3.86 10.50
N GLU A 75 -7.65 4.93 11.23
CA GLU A 75 -6.55 5.87 11.36
C GLU A 75 -5.63 5.42 12.47
N ILE A 76 -4.36 5.77 12.35
CA ILE A 76 -3.38 5.46 13.36
C ILE A 76 -3.44 6.55 14.41
N ASN A 77 -3.41 6.18 15.68
CA ASN A 77 -3.48 7.16 16.74
C ASN A 77 -2.51 6.81 17.84
N GLU A 78 -2.55 7.56 18.93
CA GLU A 78 -1.60 7.37 20.01
C GLU A 78 -1.70 6.01 20.69
N ASN A 79 -2.83 5.41 20.67
CA ASN A 79 -2.99 4.10 21.27
C ASN A 79 -2.13 3.07 20.56
N ASP A 80 -1.95 3.23 19.27
CA ASP A 80 -1.12 2.30 18.51
C ASP A 80 0.30 2.32 19.03
N ILE A 81 0.81 3.48 19.34
CA ILE A 81 2.14 3.61 19.87
C ILE A 81 2.22 2.98 21.26
N LYS A 82 1.25 3.23 22.09
CA LYS A 82 1.24 2.67 23.39
C LYS A 82 1.24 1.17 23.39
N TYR A 83 0.38 0.58 22.58
CA TYR A 83 0.32 -0.86 22.51
C TYR A 83 1.57 -1.46 21.93
N TYR A 84 2.15 -0.79 20.97
CA TYR A 84 3.36 -1.28 20.39
C TYR A 84 4.45 -1.37 21.46
N TYR A 85 4.65 -0.35 22.23
CA TYR A 85 5.65 -0.35 23.27
C TYR A 85 5.37 -1.40 24.32
N LYS A 86 4.15 -1.54 24.71
CA LYS A 86 3.83 -2.51 25.71
C LYS A 86 3.98 -3.91 25.24
N ASN A 87 3.54 -4.20 24.08
CA ASN A 87 3.59 -5.55 23.58
C ASN A 87 4.95 -5.96 23.08
N MET A 88 5.67 -5.04 22.50
CA MET A 88 6.94 -5.40 21.94
C MET A 88 7.99 -5.25 22.94
N GLU A 89 7.67 -4.42 23.82
CA GLU A 89 8.62 -4.13 24.78
C GLU A 89 9.95 -4.23 24.48
N ILE A 90 10.24 -4.23 23.57
CA ILE A 90 11.41 -4.38 23.20
C ILE A 90 12.02 -3.42 22.79
N ASP A 91 11.89 -3.21 22.42
CA ASP A 91 12.34 -2.54 21.81
C ASP A 91 12.45 -1.46 21.45
N ILE A 92 12.17 -1.13 21.63
CA ILE A 92 12.05 0.08 21.33
C ILE A 92 12.99 0.81 21.93
N GLU A 93 13.55 0.77 22.36
CA GLU A 93 14.39 1.47 22.84
C GLU A 93 15.22 1.70 22.32
#